data_028bccb102e159612183c66c6bb66d82
#
_entry.id   028bccb102e159612183c66c6bb66d82
#
_cell.length_a   1.000
_cell.length_b   1.000
_cell.length_c   1.000
_cell.angle_alpha   90.00
_cell.angle_beta   90.00
_cell.angle_gamma   90.00
#
_symmetry.space_group_name_H-M   'P 1'
#
loop_
_entity.id
_entity.type
_entity.pdbx_description
1 polymer ?
#
loop_
_entity_poly.entity_id
_entity_poly.type
_entity_poly.pdbx_seq_one_letter_code
_entity_poly.pdbx_strand_id
1 'polypeptide(L)'
;ILNKYCKFLPVEIKFGTKTDKIDDPKGKKDDKDNIIKIDKVSDNIINNTKPAWTKKPSNLKDEHYKSFYKELYPMEMSDPLFHIHLNVDFPFNLTGILYFPKLKNNLEVQKNKINLYSNQVFITDNVENIVPDFLTLLHGVIDSPDIPLNVSRSYLQADGNVKKISSHITKKVAGKLSNMFKKDRKDFEQKWEDIKASHKPNCWGRK
;
A
#
# COMPACT_ATOMS: atom_id res chain seq x y z
N ILE A 1 -1.74 16.41 9.91
CA ILE A 1 -1.51 15.45 11.02
C ILE A 1 -2.52 14.31 10.94
N LEU A 2 -3.84 14.57 11.01
CA LEU A 2 -4.88 13.52 11.00
C LEU A 2 -4.78 12.58 9.81
N ASN A 3 -4.59 13.10 8.59
CA ASN A 3 -4.44 12.28 7.38
C ASN A 3 -3.21 11.37 7.38
N LYS A 4 -2.17 11.64 8.19
CA LYS A 4 -1.02 10.76 8.31
C LYS A 4 -1.28 9.63 9.30
N TYR A 5 -1.77 9.96 10.48
CA TYR A 5 -1.85 9.02 11.61
C TYR A 5 -3.20 8.29 11.73
N CYS A 6 -4.27 8.93 11.27
CA CYS A 6 -5.62 8.45 11.47
C CYS A 6 -6.29 7.93 10.20
N LYS A 7 -5.58 7.96 9.05
CA LYS A 7 -6.14 7.68 7.72
C LYS A 7 -6.91 6.37 7.62
N PHE A 8 -6.50 5.36 8.37
CA PHE A 8 -7.06 4.01 8.28
C PHE A 8 -7.56 3.46 9.62
N LEU A 9 -7.77 4.34 10.61
CA LEU A 9 -8.35 3.90 11.88
C LEU A 9 -9.68 3.18 11.64
N PRO A 10 -9.97 2.09 12.40
CA PRO A 10 -11.19 1.29 12.21
C PRO A 10 -12.45 1.97 12.70
N VAL A 11 -12.34 3.17 13.29
CA VAL A 11 -13.45 3.99 13.78
C VAL A 11 -13.57 5.25 12.94
N GLU A 12 -14.78 5.60 12.52
CA GLU A 12 -15.02 6.80 11.72
C GLU A 12 -14.68 8.07 12.50
N ILE A 13 -13.89 8.94 11.86
CA ILE A 13 -13.55 10.26 12.37
C ILE A 13 -14.31 11.30 11.57
N LYS A 14 -15.30 11.90 12.21
CA LYS A 14 -16.05 13.01 11.67
C LYS A 14 -15.32 14.32 11.91
N PHE A 15 -15.06 15.09 10.87
CA PHE A 15 -14.46 16.41 10.94
C PHE A 15 -15.23 17.40 10.07
N GLY A 16 -16.23 18.06 10.66
CA GLY A 16 -17.10 18.98 9.96
C GLY A 16 -18.09 18.29 9.03
N THR A 17 -18.61 19.05 8.06
CA THR A 17 -19.55 18.59 7.05
C THR A 17 -18.99 18.86 5.65
N LYS A 18 -19.41 18.06 4.67
CA LYS A 18 -19.15 18.30 3.25
C LYS A 18 -20.45 18.43 2.48
N THR A 19 -20.42 19.26 1.46
CA THR A 19 -21.56 19.46 0.55
C THR A 19 -21.21 18.82 -0.80
N ASP A 20 -21.91 17.77 -1.14
CA ASP A 20 -21.78 17.09 -2.42
C ASP A 20 -22.97 17.45 -3.32
N LYS A 21 -22.73 17.76 -4.59
CA LYS A 21 -23.79 17.93 -5.58
C LYS A 21 -24.22 16.57 -6.08
N ILE A 22 -25.43 16.16 -5.73
CA ILE A 22 -26.03 14.89 -6.19
C ILE A 22 -27.19 15.19 -7.14
N ASP A 23 -27.49 14.24 -8.01
CA ASP A 23 -28.67 14.31 -8.84
C ASP A 23 -29.93 14.30 -7.97
N ASP A 24 -30.93 15.12 -8.32
CA ASP A 24 -32.20 15.19 -7.56
C ASP A 24 -32.82 13.78 -7.51
N PRO A 25 -33.00 13.18 -6.32
CA PRO A 25 -33.63 11.87 -6.18
C PRO A 25 -35.05 11.78 -6.75
N LYS A 26 -35.71 12.94 -6.93
CA LYS A 26 -37.03 13.04 -7.55
C LYS A 26 -36.99 13.14 -9.08
N GLY A 27 -35.75 13.08 -9.65
CA GLY A 27 -35.57 13.11 -11.10
C GLY A 27 -36.03 14.39 -11.79
N LYS A 28 -36.10 15.52 -11.05
CA LYS A 28 -36.44 16.80 -11.67
C LYS A 28 -35.38 17.18 -12.71
N LYS A 29 -35.88 17.61 -13.87
CA LYS A 29 -35.06 18.05 -14.99
C LYS A 29 -35.23 19.56 -15.19
N ASP A 30 -34.17 20.18 -15.72
CA ASP A 30 -34.21 21.59 -16.15
C ASP A 30 -34.89 21.71 -17.52
N ASP A 31 -35.05 22.95 -18.01
CA ASP A 31 -35.66 23.26 -19.31
C ASP A 31 -34.87 22.68 -20.52
N LYS A 32 -33.68 22.12 -20.27
CA LYS A 32 -32.79 21.49 -21.26
C LYS A 32 -32.71 19.97 -21.08
N ASP A 33 -33.65 19.36 -20.33
CA ASP A 33 -33.75 17.92 -20.08
C ASP A 33 -32.57 17.32 -19.26
N ASN A 34 -31.73 18.16 -18.60
CA ASN A 34 -30.71 17.73 -17.68
C ASN A 34 -31.23 17.53 -16.28
N ILE A 35 -30.73 16.49 -15.56
CA ILE A 35 -31.12 16.27 -14.16
C ILE A 35 -30.58 17.42 -13.29
N ILE A 36 -31.47 18.04 -12.52
CA ILE A 36 -31.11 19.11 -11.58
C ILE A 36 -30.24 18.51 -10.47
N LYS A 37 -29.11 19.16 -10.18
CA LYS A 37 -28.27 18.78 -9.05
C LYS A 37 -28.67 19.58 -7.81
N ILE A 38 -28.83 18.86 -6.70
CA ILE A 38 -29.13 19.46 -5.40
C ILE A 38 -27.91 19.29 -4.46
N ASP A 39 -27.75 20.25 -3.57
CA ASP A 39 -26.71 20.19 -2.55
C ASP A 39 -27.16 19.26 -1.43
N LYS A 40 -26.36 18.20 -1.21
CA LYS A 40 -26.50 17.28 -0.09
C LYS A 40 -25.38 17.52 0.92
N VAL A 41 -25.77 17.98 2.09
CA VAL A 41 -24.85 18.11 3.22
C VAL A 41 -24.77 16.77 3.94
N SER A 42 -23.54 16.27 4.12
CA SER A 42 -23.27 15.04 4.84
C SER A 42 -22.07 15.22 5.78
N ASP A 43 -21.95 14.32 6.74
CA ASP A 43 -20.78 14.31 7.63
C ASP A 43 -19.51 14.08 6.82
N ASN A 44 -18.48 14.87 7.10
CA ASN A 44 -17.18 14.69 6.49
C ASN A 44 -16.37 13.67 7.28
N ILE A 45 -16.44 12.40 6.87
CA ILE A 45 -15.62 11.32 7.41
C ILE A 45 -14.26 11.39 6.73
N ILE A 46 -13.19 11.59 7.51
CA ILE A 46 -11.85 11.87 6.99
C ILE A 46 -10.94 10.63 6.85
N ASN A 47 -11.37 9.50 7.37
CA ASN A 47 -10.60 8.25 7.34
C ASN A 47 -11.33 7.14 6.60
N ASN A 48 -10.54 6.19 6.09
CA ASN A 48 -11.04 4.98 5.44
C ASN A 48 -10.99 3.80 6.44
N THR A 49 -12.15 3.46 7.01
CA THR A 49 -12.25 2.40 8.03
C THR A 49 -12.13 0.97 7.47
N LYS A 50 -12.24 0.80 6.15
CA LYS A 50 -12.19 -0.51 5.47
C LYS A 50 -11.22 -0.48 4.30
N PRO A 51 -9.92 -0.25 4.55
CA PRO A 51 -8.91 -0.17 3.51
C PRO A 51 -8.76 -1.50 2.77
N ALA A 52 -8.15 -1.46 1.58
CA ALA A 52 -8.10 -2.62 0.69
C ALA A 52 -7.41 -3.83 1.30
N TRP A 53 -6.39 -3.63 2.14
CA TRP A 53 -5.64 -4.76 2.74
C TRP A 53 -6.41 -5.57 3.78
N THR A 54 -7.51 -5.03 4.35
CA THR A 54 -8.36 -5.77 5.29
C THR A 54 -9.33 -6.71 4.59
N LYS A 55 -9.45 -6.62 3.27
CA LYS A 55 -10.35 -7.44 2.47
C LYS A 55 -9.64 -8.69 1.97
N LYS A 56 -10.37 -9.79 1.79
CA LYS A 56 -9.81 -11.01 1.19
C LYS A 56 -9.35 -10.75 -0.25
N PRO A 57 -8.21 -11.30 -0.70
CA PRO A 57 -7.73 -11.13 -2.08
C PRO A 57 -8.75 -11.51 -3.14
N SER A 58 -9.58 -12.53 -2.88
CA SER A 58 -10.66 -12.97 -3.79
C SER A 58 -11.73 -11.91 -4.08
N ASN A 59 -11.87 -10.93 -3.19
CA ASN A 59 -12.86 -9.87 -3.31
C ASN A 59 -12.31 -8.61 -3.99
N LEU A 60 -11.05 -8.63 -4.40
CA LEU A 60 -10.36 -7.48 -4.99
C LEU A 60 -9.98 -7.78 -6.45
N LYS A 61 -10.19 -6.78 -7.31
CA LYS A 61 -9.74 -6.76 -8.70
C LYS A 61 -8.51 -5.85 -8.82
N ASP A 62 -7.77 -5.96 -9.92
CA ASP A 62 -6.58 -5.12 -10.20
C ASP A 62 -6.85 -3.62 -10.07
N GLU A 63 -8.05 -3.17 -10.47
CA GLU A 63 -8.47 -1.77 -10.34
C GLU A 63 -8.51 -1.30 -8.88
N HIS A 64 -8.95 -2.16 -7.96
CA HIS A 64 -8.99 -1.84 -6.54
C HIS A 64 -7.56 -1.68 -5.98
N TYR A 65 -6.61 -2.51 -6.41
CA TYR A 65 -5.20 -2.39 -6.01
C TYR A 65 -4.57 -1.10 -6.55
N LYS A 66 -4.84 -0.74 -7.81
CA LYS A 66 -4.35 0.51 -8.39
C LYS A 66 -4.95 1.74 -7.72
N SER A 67 -6.26 1.73 -7.47
CA SER A 67 -6.95 2.80 -6.73
C SER A 67 -6.37 2.98 -5.34
N PHE A 68 -6.13 1.87 -4.64
CA PHE A 68 -5.52 1.91 -3.32
C PHE A 68 -4.06 2.40 -3.34
N TYR A 69 -3.29 2.06 -4.38
CA TYR A 69 -1.95 2.61 -4.58
C TYR A 69 -1.98 4.14 -4.72
N LYS A 70 -2.90 4.68 -5.50
CA LYS A 70 -3.10 6.13 -5.65
C LYS A 70 -3.59 6.80 -4.37
N GLU A 71 -4.40 6.09 -3.57
CA GLU A 71 -4.81 6.56 -2.24
C GLU A 71 -3.61 6.68 -1.30
N LEU A 72 -2.68 5.72 -1.30
CA LEU A 72 -1.47 5.75 -0.49
C LEU A 72 -0.48 6.82 -0.96
N TYR A 73 -0.31 6.95 -2.27
CA TYR A 73 0.70 7.80 -2.92
C TYR A 73 0.07 8.73 -3.97
N PRO A 74 -0.67 9.77 -3.55
CA PRO A 74 -1.39 10.65 -4.48
C PRO A 74 -0.50 11.39 -5.47
N MET A 75 0.79 11.57 -5.14
CA MET A 75 1.77 12.26 -5.98
C MET A 75 2.40 11.33 -7.04
N GLU A 76 2.17 10.03 -6.95
CA GLU A 76 2.68 9.06 -7.92
C GLU A 76 1.73 8.95 -9.12
N MET A 77 2.20 9.44 -10.27
CA MET A 77 1.39 9.40 -11.51
C MET A 77 1.40 8.05 -12.20
N SER A 78 2.40 7.21 -11.93
CA SER A 78 2.56 5.91 -12.59
C SER A 78 1.90 4.81 -11.79
N ASP A 79 1.25 3.88 -12.48
CA ASP A 79 0.76 2.65 -11.86
C ASP A 79 1.94 1.77 -11.43
N PRO A 80 1.80 0.97 -10.37
CA PRO A 80 2.83 0.03 -9.95
C PRO A 80 3.00 -1.09 -10.98
N LEU A 81 4.19 -1.67 -11.08
CA LEU A 81 4.48 -2.81 -11.97
C LEU A 81 3.68 -4.05 -11.61
N PHE A 82 3.56 -4.31 -10.33
CA PHE A 82 2.74 -5.38 -9.76
C PHE A 82 2.49 -5.13 -8.26
N HIS A 83 1.58 -5.91 -7.71
CA HIS A 83 1.26 -5.89 -6.28
C HIS A 83 1.36 -7.30 -5.68
N ILE A 84 1.54 -7.36 -4.37
CA ILE A 84 1.54 -8.56 -3.56
C ILE A 84 0.59 -8.33 -2.39
N HIS A 85 -0.47 -9.11 -2.32
CA HIS A 85 -1.39 -9.08 -1.18
C HIS A 85 -0.92 -10.08 -0.13
N LEU A 86 -0.66 -9.60 1.07
CA LEU A 86 -0.33 -10.39 2.24
C LEU A 86 -1.63 -10.67 3.01
N ASN A 87 -1.88 -11.93 3.30
CA ASN A 87 -3.02 -12.36 4.10
C ASN A 87 -2.65 -13.69 4.76
N VAL A 88 -2.21 -13.62 6.00
CA VAL A 88 -1.72 -14.76 6.79
C VAL A 88 -2.34 -14.67 8.17
N ASP A 89 -2.96 -15.74 8.60
CA ASP A 89 -3.60 -15.84 9.92
C ASP A 89 -2.79 -16.72 10.90
N PHE A 90 -1.94 -17.62 10.36
CA PHE A 90 -1.11 -18.52 11.14
C PHE A 90 0.23 -18.78 10.43
N PRO A 91 1.35 -18.87 11.13
CA PRO A 91 1.60 -18.82 12.58
C PRO A 91 1.73 -17.40 13.16
N PHE A 92 1.43 -16.39 12.39
CA PHE A 92 1.38 -14.97 12.79
C PHE A 92 0.30 -14.28 11.98
N ASN A 93 -0.27 -13.21 12.53
CA ASN A 93 -1.23 -12.38 11.82
C ASN A 93 -0.49 -11.34 11.00
N LEU A 94 -0.67 -11.39 9.68
CA LEU A 94 -0.07 -10.45 8.75
C LEU A 94 -1.02 -10.16 7.62
N THR A 95 -1.44 -8.93 7.51
CA THR A 95 -2.16 -8.43 6.35
C THR A 95 -1.39 -7.27 5.72
N GLY A 96 -1.69 -6.94 4.48
CA GLY A 96 -1.02 -5.83 3.82
C GLY A 96 -1.05 -5.94 2.31
N ILE A 97 -0.66 -4.85 1.68
CA ILE A 97 -0.46 -4.83 0.23
C ILE A 97 0.87 -4.15 -0.05
N LEU A 98 1.77 -4.89 -0.69
CA LEU A 98 3.05 -4.38 -1.14
C LEU A 98 3.00 -4.15 -2.64
N TYR A 99 3.59 -3.06 -3.08
CA TYR A 99 3.67 -2.65 -4.48
C TYR A 99 5.12 -2.55 -4.93
N PHE A 100 5.37 -2.96 -6.14
CA PHE A 100 6.63 -2.67 -6.82
C PHE A 100 6.40 -1.44 -7.70
N PRO A 101 6.99 -0.27 -7.37
CA PRO A 101 6.78 0.95 -8.14
C PRO A 101 7.46 0.87 -9.50
N LYS A 102 6.95 1.61 -10.48
CA LYS A 102 7.67 1.85 -11.72
C LYS A 102 8.68 2.98 -11.51
N LEU A 103 9.96 2.64 -11.61
CA LEU A 103 11.03 3.63 -11.43
C LEU A 103 11.12 4.57 -12.64
N LYS A 104 11.16 5.86 -12.40
CA LYS A 104 11.47 6.87 -13.42
C LYS A 104 12.97 7.12 -13.42
N ASN A 105 13.55 7.18 -14.61
CA ASN A 105 14.99 7.22 -14.88
C ASN A 105 15.74 8.41 -14.30
N ASN A 106 15.45 9.14 -13.32
CA ASN A 106 16.26 10.25 -12.78
C ASN A 106 15.81 10.79 -11.40
N LEU A 107 14.99 10.06 -10.67
CA LEU A 107 14.62 10.52 -9.33
C LEU A 107 15.36 9.71 -8.28
N GLU A 108 15.85 10.38 -7.25
CA GLU A 108 16.35 9.72 -6.04
C GLU A 108 15.39 8.61 -5.64
N VAL A 109 15.92 7.39 -5.61
CA VAL A 109 15.18 6.22 -5.16
C VAL A 109 14.80 6.48 -3.71
N GLN A 110 13.58 6.97 -3.49
CA GLN A 110 13.06 7.12 -2.13
C GLN A 110 12.91 5.72 -1.55
N LYS A 111 13.85 5.38 -0.69
CA LYS A 111 13.84 4.10 0.04
C LYS A 111 12.65 4.07 1.01
N ASN A 112 12.07 2.88 1.16
CA ASN A 112 11.11 2.54 2.21
C ASN A 112 9.88 3.46 2.32
N LYS A 113 8.97 3.35 1.36
CA LYS A 113 7.63 3.94 1.49
C LYS A 113 6.62 2.90 1.99
N ILE A 114 7.03 2.03 2.91
CA ILE A 114 6.14 1.07 3.55
C ILE A 114 5.71 1.62 4.90
N ASN A 115 4.41 1.68 5.11
CA ASN A 115 3.83 2.07 6.39
C ASN A 115 3.47 0.82 7.20
N LEU A 116 3.91 0.77 8.45
CA LEU A 116 3.57 -0.26 9.40
C LEU A 116 2.34 0.16 10.21
N TYR A 117 1.39 -0.75 10.30
CA TYR A 117 0.20 -0.64 11.12
C TYR A 117 0.11 -1.81 12.10
N SER A 118 -0.63 -1.61 13.16
CA SER A 118 -1.10 -2.66 14.07
C SER A 118 -2.60 -2.48 14.26
N ASN A 119 -3.42 -3.43 13.76
CA ASN A 119 -4.87 -3.32 13.75
C ASN A 119 -5.35 -1.97 13.18
N GLN A 120 -4.84 -1.58 12.01
CA GLN A 120 -5.14 -0.33 11.31
C GLN A 120 -4.65 0.95 12.02
N VAL A 121 -3.97 0.85 13.16
CA VAL A 121 -3.34 1.97 13.85
C VAL A 121 -1.94 2.17 13.29
N PHE A 122 -1.63 3.37 12.80
CA PHE A 122 -0.30 3.70 12.27
C PHE A 122 0.77 3.62 13.38
N ILE A 123 1.84 2.90 13.11
CA ILE A 123 2.97 2.73 14.03
C ILE A 123 4.18 3.52 13.54
N THR A 124 4.65 3.23 12.32
CA THR A 124 5.85 3.88 11.77
C THR A 124 5.91 3.76 10.25
N ASP A 125 6.62 4.65 9.62
CA ASP A 125 7.03 4.59 8.21
C ASP A 125 8.48 4.08 8.04
N ASN A 126 9.16 3.76 9.13
CA ASN A 126 10.47 3.12 9.12
C ASN A 126 10.34 1.62 9.41
N VAL A 127 10.40 0.82 8.36
CA VAL A 127 10.29 -0.66 8.42
C VAL A 127 11.64 -1.35 8.20
N GLU A 128 12.75 -0.65 8.44
CA GLU A 128 14.08 -1.26 8.44
C GLU A 128 14.06 -2.48 9.37
N ASN A 129 14.62 -3.60 8.91
CA ASN A 129 14.64 -4.91 9.58
C ASN A 129 13.34 -5.74 9.51
N ILE A 130 12.20 -5.17 9.13
CA ILE A 130 10.98 -5.94 8.84
C ILE A 130 11.00 -6.39 7.39
N VAL A 131 11.39 -5.48 6.50
CA VAL A 131 11.58 -5.77 5.08
C VAL A 131 13.08 -5.84 4.79
N PRO A 132 13.57 -6.92 4.16
CA PRO A 132 14.99 -7.06 3.82
C PRO A 132 15.51 -5.90 2.96
N ASP A 133 16.76 -5.52 3.13
CA ASP A 133 17.38 -4.38 2.45
C ASP A 133 17.29 -4.45 0.93
N PHE A 134 17.34 -5.65 0.34
CA PHE A 134 17.20 -5.83 -1.10
C PHE A 134 15.77 -5.60 -1.62
N LEU A 135 14.79 -5.49 -0.72
CA LEU A 135 13.39 -5.15 -1.03
C LEU A 135 13.02 -3.72 -0.66
N THR A 136 14.00 -2.85 -0.41
CA THR A 136 13.80 -1.45 0.04
C THR A 136 13.00 -0.58 -0.93
N LEU A 137 12.80 -1.02 -2.16
CA LEU A 137 11.97 -0.32 -3.15
C LEU A 137 10.50 -0.68 -3.09
N LEU A 138 10.11 -1.65 -2.28
CA LEU A 138 8.70 -1.94 -2.10
C LEU A 138 8.02 -0.76 -1.41
N HIS A 139 6.87 -0.41 -1.92
CA HIS A 139 5.94 0.55 -1.35
C HIS A 139 4.73 -0.19 -0.78
N GLY A 140 3.98 0.42 0.11
CA GLY A 140 2.72 -0.16 0.55
C GLY A 140 2.45 -0.10 2.04
N VAL A 141 1.74 -1.10 2.50
CA VAL A 141 1.27 -1.22 3.88
C VAL A 141 1.52 -2.63 4.39
N ILE A 142 2.00 -2.71 5.61
CA ILE A 142 2.05 -3.93 6.42
C ILE A 142 1.24 -3.68 7.68
N ASP A 143 0.34 -4.58 8.01
CA ASP A 143 -0.47 -4.53 9.23
C ASP A 143 -0.33 -5.86 9.97
N SER A 144 0.23 -5.82 11.16
CA SER A 144 0.45 -7.00 12.00
C SER A 144 0.44 -6.63 13.48
N PRO A 145 -0.47 -7.22 14.26
CA PRO A 145 -0.46 -7.06 15.71
C PRO A 145 0.70 -7.80 16.39
N ASP A 146 1.33 -8.76 15.69
CA ASP A 146 2.41 -9.59 16.23
C ASP A 146 3.79 -8.91 16.12
N ILE A 147 3.86 -7.74 15.48
CA ILE A 147 5.07 -6.92 15.47
C ILE A 147 5.05 -6.06 16.74
N PRO A 148 6.13 -6.11 17.55
CA PRO A 148 6.19 -5.34 18.78
C PRO A 148 6.09 -3.84 18.51
N LEU A 149 5.30 -3.13 19.32
CA LEU A 149 5.12 -1.68 19.20
C LEU A 149 6.37 -0.88 19.55
N ASN A 150 7.32 -1.49 20.25
CA ASN A 150 8.61 -0.89 20.56
C ASN A 150 9.54 -1.01 19.34
N VAL A 151 9.48 -0.01 18.47
CA VAL A 151 10.19 0.04 17.19
C VAL A 151 11.67 0.43 17.29
N SER A 152 12.35 0.13 18.39
CA SER A 152 13.80 0.29 18.43
C SER A 152 14.48 -0.74 17.52
N ARG A 153 15.47 -0.31 16.75
CA ARG A 153 16.20 -1.16 15.78
C ARG A 153 16.71 -2.47 16.39
N SER A 154 17.30 -2.40 17.57
CA SER A 154 17.88 -3.54 18.26
C SER A 154 16.83 -4.59 18.67
N TYR A 155 15.65 -4.13 19.04
CA TYR A 155 14.56 -5.02 19.46
C TYR A 155 13.95 -5.76 18.27
N LEU A 156 13.65 -5.05 17.18
CA LEU A 156 13.08 -5.64 15.96
C LEU A 156 14.00 -6.69 15.33
N GLN A 157 15.32 -6.49 15.38
CA GLN A 157 16.29 -7.47 14.86
C GLN A 157 16.33 -8.77 15.68
N ALA A 158 16.07 -8.70 16.97
CA ALA A 158 16.10 -9.86 17.87
C ALA A 158 14.79 -10.66 17.84
N ASP A 159 13.67 -10.02 17.46
CA ASP A 159 12.34 -10.64 17.57
C ASP A 159 12.14 -11.78 16.55
N GLY A 160 11.69 -12.92 17.07
CA GLY A 160 11.46 -14.13 16.26
C GLY A 160 10.31 -14.00 15.27
N ASN A 161 9.27 -13.21 15.60
CA ASN A 161 8.12 -13.01 14.73
C ASN A 161 8.49 -12.09 13.57
N VAL A 162 9.26 -11.04 13.82
CA VAL A 162 9.79 -10.14 12.77
C VAL A 162 10.60 -10.93 11.76
N LYS A 163 11.47 -11.85 12.19
CA LYS A 163 12.24 -12.73 11.30
C LYS A 163 11.35 -13.63 10.44
N LYS A 164 10.32 -14.21 11.03
CA LYS A 164 9.33 -15.05 10.30
C LYS A 164 8.57 -14.22 9.27
N ILE A 165 8.10 -13.03 9.64
CA ILE A 165 7.40 -12.10 8.74
C ILE A 165 8.31 -11.69 7.58
N SER A 166 9.54 -11.29 7.86
CA SER A 166 10.54 -10.93 6.85
C SER A 166 10.80 -12.07 5.85
N SER A 167 10.99 -13.29 6.36
CA SER A 167 11.15 -14.50 5.55
C SER A 167 9.92 -14.78 4.68
N HIS A 168 8.72 -14.60 5.24
CA HIS A 168 7.47 -14.79 4.49
C HIS A 168 7.31 -13.77 3.36
N ILE A 169 7.57 -12.49 3.62
CA ILE A 169 7.56 -11.42 2.60
C ILE A 169 8.53 -11.78 1.48
N THR A 170 9.75 -12.15 1.81
CA THR A 170 10.77 -12.57 0.84
C THR A 170 10.28 -13.70 -0.07
N LYS A 171 9.72 -14.76 0.53
CA LYS A 171 9.18 -15.90 -0.22
C LYS A 171 8.02 -15.50 -1.13
N LYS A 172 7.13 -14.63 -0.68
CA LYS A 172 6.01 -14.11 -1.48
C LYS A 172 6.49 -13.27 -2.66
N VAL A 173 7.47 -12.40 -2.45
CA VAL A 173 8.08 -11.59 -3.53
C VAL A 173 8.76 -12.50 -4.55
N ALA A 174 9.62 -13.43 -4.11
CA ALA A 174 10.31 -14.36 -4.99
C ALA A 174 9.32 -15.24 -5.78
N GLY A 175 8.26 -15.75 -5.12
CA GLY A 175 7.20 -16.50 -5.78
C GLY A 175 6.44 -15.69 -6.83
N LYS A 176 6.12 -14.42 -6.54
CA LYS A 176 5.47 -13.54 -7.52
C LYS A 176 6.35 -13.31 -8.74
N LEU A 177 7.63 -12.99 -8.55
CA LEU A 177 8.60 -12.79 -9.64
C LEU A 177 8.77 -14.06 -10.48
N SER A 178 8.91 -15.23 -9.85
CA SER A 178 9.00 -16.52 -10.55
C SER A 178 7.74 -16.82 -11.36
N ASN A 179 6.56 -16.54 -10.82
CA ASN A 179 5.29 -16.76 -11.52
C ASN A 179 5.15 -15.80 -12.72
N MET A 180 5.54 -14.54 -12.57
CA MET A 180 5.54 -13.58 -13.68
C MET A 180 6.48 -14.03 -14.81
N PHE A 181 7.69 -14.45 -14.47
CA PHE A 181 8.67 -14.98 -15.43
C PHE A 181 8.14 -16.20 -16.20
N LYS A 182 7.49 -17.15 -15.49
CA LYS A 182 6.94 -18.35 -16.11
C LYS A 182 5.71 -18.09 -16.97
N LYS A 183 4.89 -17.10 -16.59
CA LYS A 183 3.62 -16.79 -17.28
C LYS A 183 3.84 -16.03 -18.58
N ASP A 184 4.66 -15.00 -18.55
CA ASP A 184 5.00 -14.17 -19.71
C ASP A 184 6.42 -13.63 -19.57
N ARG A 185 7.36 -14.35 -20.20
CA ARG A 185 8.78 -14.01 -20.14
C ARG A 185 9.07 -12.66 -20.80
N LYS A 186 8.39 -12.34 -21.92
CA LYS A 186 8.63 -11.08 -22.64
C LYS A 186 8.18 -9.88 -21.83
N ASP A 187 6.99 -9.93 -21.26
CA ASP A 187 6.48 -8.88 -20.35
C ASP A 187 7.39 -8.74 -19.11
N PHE A 188 7.85 -9.86 -18.55
CA PHE A 188 8.79 -9.85 -17.44
C PHE A 188 10.12 -9.19 -17.81
N GLU A 189 10.71 -9.53 -18.97
CA GLU A 189 11.97 -8.94 -19.43
C GLU A 189 11.86 -7.42 -19.66
N GLN A 190 10.72 -6.92 -20.15
CA GLN A 190 10.46 -5.48 -20.25
C GLN A 190 10.39 -4.80 -18.89
N LYS A 191 9.76 -5.43 -17.90
CA LYS A 191 9.67 -4.93 -16.54
C LYS A 191 10.97 -5.11 -15.75
N TRP A 192 11.83 -6.04 -16.20
CA TRP A 192 13.07 -6.38 -15.50
C TRP A 192 14.03 -5.21 -15.41
N GLU A 193 14.07 -4.34 -16.41
CA GLU A 193 14.94 -3.15 -16.38
C GLU A 193 14.55 -2.23 -15.21
N ASP A 194 13.25 -2.05 -14.95
CA ASP A 194 12.77 -1.28 -13.82
C ASP A 194 13.04 -2.02 -12.48
N ILE A 195 12.93 -3.34 -12.47
CA ILE A 195 13.16 -4.17 -11.28
C ILE A 195 14.64 -4.20 -10.91
N LYS A 196 15.55 -4.40 -11.88
CA LYS A 196 17.00 -4.50 -11.63
C LYS A 196 17.62 -3.16 -11.23
N ALA A 197 17.08 -2.04 -11.69
CA ALA A 197 17.53 -0.72 -11.26
C ALA A 197 17.44 -0.56 -9.74
N SER A 198 16.50 -1.29 -9.11
CA SER A 198 16.33 -1.36 -7.68
C SER A 198 17.46 -2.07 -6.94
N HIS A 199 18.18 -2.95 -7.64
CA HIS A 199 19.21 -3.81 -7.08
C HIS A 199 20.65 -3.32 -7.36
N LYS A 200 20.83 -2.12 -7.91
CA LYS A 200 22.19 -1.56 -8.00
C LYS A 200 22.64 -1.12 -6.60
N PRO A 201 23.50 -1.89 -5.93
CA PRO A 201 24.11 -1.40 -4.70
C PRO A 201 25.02 -0.24 -5.07
N ASN A 202 24.81 0.91 -4.51
CA ASN A 202 25.74 2.03 -4.50
C ASN A 202 26.95 1.72 -3.60
N CYS A 203 27.48 0.50 -3.61
CA CYS A 203 28.56 0.07 -2.74
C CYS A 203 29.51 -0.90 -3.44
N TRP A 204 30.21 -0.43 -4.46
CA TRP A 204 31.60 -0.86 -4.67
C TRP A 204 32.43 0.39 -4.83
N GLY A 205 32.67 1.04 -3.69
CA GLY A 205 33.79 1.94 -3.59
C GLY A 205 35.05 1.18 -3.96
N ARG A 206 35.64 1.51 -5.09
CA ARG A 206 37.01 1.15 -5.37
C ARG A 206 37.89 1.74 -4.28
N LYS A 207 38.60 0.90 -3.59
CA LYS A 207 39.96 1.23 -3.18
C LYS A 207 40.89 0.75 -4.25
#